data_138dd50ac3160afd1fafe9f984344aab
#
_entry.id   138dd50ac3160afd1fafe9f984344aab
#
_cell.length_a   1.000
_cell.length_b   1.000
_cell.length_c   1.000
_cell.angle_alpha   90.00
_cell.angle_beta   90.00
_cell.angle_gamma   90.00
#
_symmetry.space_group_name_H-M   'P 1'
#
loop_
_entity.id
_entity.type
_entity.pdbx_description
1 polymer ?
#
loop_
_entity_poly.entity_id
_entity_poly.type
_entity_poly.pdbx_seq_one_letter_code
_entity_poly.pdbx_strand_id
1 'polypeptide(L)'
;MGSKSNNNKKIILISGPTASGKSKLSVLLAKKINGEIINADSMQIYKEISILSSRPKITDLKKVKHHLYGFQSVNSKFSVGQWLKKVKKCAINIIKKGKVPILVGGTGLYFKAVTSGLSRIPKISNNKREAVKKIYDKIGYKKFYKKLISSDPLCKNKILASDTQRVLRAFEVKRFTKKSIYEWAKNTKSDFKEYDVRKIYLNIPREKLLIKINDRTKKILADQKCLKEVKNFLNLNIIKSLPANKIIGITEIKSFFEGRQTYKQLIENVNIKTRQYAKRQSTWSRGHMTDWVRVYSDKSSNLFKKILKEVS
;
A
#
# COMPACT_ATOMS: atom_id res chain seq x y z
N MET A 1 -3.22 3.63 -45.62
CA MET A 1 -3.89 4.05 -44.36
C MET A 1 -3.32 3.26 -43.21
N GLY A 2 -2.37 3.84 -42.49
CA GLY A 2 -1.66 3.15 -41.42
C GLY A 2 -2.54 2.96 -40.18
N SER A 3 -2.61 1.75 -39.69
CA SER A 3 -3.25 1.40 -38.43
C SER A 3 -2.58 2.19 -37.28
N LYS A 4 -3.22 3.25 -36.80
CA LYS A 4 -2.84 3.91 -35.54
C LYS A 4 -2.98 2.87 -34.45
N SER A 5 -1.86 2.30 -34.02
CA SER A 5 -1.78 1.31 -32.99
C SER A 5 -2.48 1.81 -31.71
N ASN A 6 -3.35 1.00 -31.18
CA ASN A 6 -4.16 1.19 -29.97
C ASN A 6 -3.29 1.27 -28.68
N ASN A 7 -2.06 1.75 -28.79
CA ASN A 7 -1.05 1.85 -27.72
C ASN A 7 -1.36 2.91 -26.63
N ASN A 8 -2.50 3.61 -26.76
CA ASN A 8 -2.76 4.80 -25.95
C ASN A 8 -3.42 4.56 -24.58
N LYS A 9 -3.67 3.30 -24.17
CA LYS A 9 -4.33 3.01 -22.89
C LYS A 9 -3.58 2.02 -22.01
N LYS A 10 -2.26 1.91 -22.18
CA LYS A 10 -1.43 0.99 -21.37
C LYS A 10 -1.17 1.54 -19.99
N ILE A 11 -1.25 0.68 -18.97
CA ILE A 11 -0.89 0.96 -17.56
C ILE A 11 -0.06 -0.20 -17.04
N ILE A 12 1.04 0.09 -16.35
CA ILE A 12 1.92 -0.92 -15.78
C ILE A 12 1.81 -0.91 -14.26
N LEU A 13 1.62 -2.07 -13.67
CA LEU A 13 1.58 -2.29 -12.24
C LEU A 13 2.82 -3.08 -11.80
N ILE A 14 3.61 -2.52 -10.88
CA ILE A 14 4.79 -3.18 -10.32
C ILE A 14 4.60 -3.33 -8.82
N SER A 15 4.32 -4.56 -8.38
CA SER A 15 4.19 -4.92 -6.97
C SER A 15 5.33 -5.82 -6.50
N GLY A 16 5.42 -6.01 -5.20
CA GLY A 16 6.40 -6.88 -4.55
C GLY A 16 6.65 -6.48 -3.09
N PRO A 17 7.33 -7.29 -2.28
CA PRO A 17 7.58 -6.98 -0.88
C PRO A 17 8.48 -5.75 -0.72
N THR A 18 8.47 -5.13 0.46
CA THR A 18 9.41 -4.06 0.79
C THR A 18 10.85 -4.57 0.61
N ALA A 19 11.80 -3.71 0.27
CA ALA A 19 13.20 -4.04 -0.02
C ALA A 19 13.44 -4.97 -1.25
N SER A 20 12.44 -5.28 -2.09
CA SER A 20 12.62 -6.12 -3.28
C SER A 20 13.31 -5.42 -4.47
N GLY A 21 13.55 -4.11 -4.39
CA GLY A 21 14.19 -3.36 -5.48
C GLY A 21 13.24 -2.70 -6.49
N LYS A 22 11.92 -2.74 -6.24
CA LYS A 22 10.89 -2.13 -7.11
C LYS A 22 11.20 -0.71 -7.58
N SER A 23 11.59 0.16 -6.66
CA SER A 23 11.81 1.59 -6.98
C SER A 23 12.94 1.79 -7.99
N LYS A 24 14.07 1.10 -7.81
CA LYS A 24 15.18 1.17 -8.77
C LYS A 24 14.76 0.64 -10.15
N LEU A 25 14.07 -0.49 -10.17
CA LEU A 25 13.55 -1.10 -11.39
C LEU A 25 12.56 -0.18 -12.11
N SER A 26 11.62 0.42 -11.38
CA SER A 26 10.60 1.30 -11.97
C SER A 26 11.18 2.57 -12.59
N VAL A 27 12.25 3.13 -12.00
CA VAL A 27 12.95 4.29 -12.59
C VAL A 27 13.63 3.90 -13.90
N LEU A 28 14.30 2.74 -13.94
CA LEU A 28 14.93 2.24 -15.17
C LEU A 28 13.90 1.98 -16.27
N LEU A 29 12.78 1.33 -15.91
CA LEU A 29 11.69 1.06 -16.83
C LEU A 29 11.06 2.35 -17.36
N ALA A 30 10.72 3.28 -16.46
CA ALA A 30 10.12 4.55 -16.83
C ALA A 30 10.97 5.36 -17.82
N LYS A 31 12.30 5.37 -17.64
CA LYS A 31 13.21 5.98 -18.61
C LYS A 31 13.14 5.33 -19.98
N LYS A 32 13.08 3.99 -20.03
CA LYS A 32 13.14 3.22 -21.29
C LYS A 32 11.86 3.34 -22.10
N ILE A 33 10.69 3.44 -21.45
CA ILE A 33 9.38 3.43 -22.12
C ILE A 33 8.66 4.78 -22.06
N ASN A 34 9.37 5.86 -21.77
CA ASN A 34 8.79 7.21 -21.59
C ASN A 34 7.63 7.20 -20.57
N GLY A 35 7.85 6.59 -19.40
CA GLY A 35 6.82 6.47 -18.36
C GLY A 35 6.95 7.48 -17.24
N GLU A 36 5.87 7.65 -16.47
CA GLU A 36 5.85 8.39 -15.20
C GLU A 36 5.38 7.47 -14.06
N ILE A 37 5.96 7.63 -12.87
CA ILE A 37 5.73 6.74 -11.73
C ILE A 37 4.60 7.29 -10.84
N ILE A 38 3.67 6.40 -10.44
CA ILE A 38 2.59 6.71 -9.50
C ILE A 38 2.76 5.83 -8.25
N ASN A 39 2.74 6.43 -7.08
CA ASN A 39 2.86 5.71 -5.81
C ASN A 39 1.67 4.79 -5.53
N ALA A 40 1.97 3.51 -5.23
CA ALA A 40 1.02 2.51 -4.73
C ALA A 40 1.45 1.94 -3.36
N ASP A 41 2.06 2.77 -2.51
CA ASP A 41 2.39 2.46 -1.12
C ASP A 41 1.67 3.43 -0.17
N SER A 42 0.84 2.90 0.74
CA SER A 42 0.01 3.69 1.64
C SER A 42 0.79 4.42 2.75
N MET A 43 2.06 4.07 2.98
CA MET A 43 2.91 4.73 3.98
C MET A 43 3.76 5.84 3.36
N GLN A 44 3.95 5.84 2.04
CA GLN A 44 4.73 6.85 1.33
C GLN A 44 3.90 8.07 0.88
N ILE A 45 2.62 8.12 1.23
CA ILE A 45 1.74 9.25 0.91
C ILE A 45 1.95 10.45 1.85
N TYR A 46 2.50 10.24 3.05
CA TYR A 46 2.57 11.27 4.09
C TYR A 46 3.71 12.26 3.88
N LYS A 47 3.41 13.56 4.06
CA LYS A 47 4.37 14.67 3.87
C LYS A 47 5.51 14.60 4.89
N GLU A 48 5.17 14.40 6.14
CA GLU A 48 6.01 14.58 7.31
C GLU A 48 7.00 13.42 7.52
N ILE A 49 6.78 12.25 6.87
CA ILE A 49 7.62 11.06 6.99
C ILE A 49 8.15 10.64 5.62
N SER A 50 9.35 11.05 5.31
CA SER A 50 10.00 10.80 4.02
C SER A 50 11.11 9.76 4.07
N ILE A 51 12.01 9.88 5.04
CA ILE A 51 13.20 9.05 5.17
C ILE A 51 12.82 7.68 5.73
N LEU A 52 12.09 7.65 6.84
CA LEU A 52 11.65 6.41 7.47
C LEU A 52 10.76 5.58 6.53
N SER A 53 9.85 6.23 5.79
CA SER A 53 9.01 5.54 4.79
C SER A 53 9.77 5.16 3.53
N SER A 54 11.02 5.60 3.38
CA SER A 54 11.87 5.40 2.19
C SER A 54 11.21 5.85 0.89
N ARG A 55 10.68 7.08 0.88
CA ARG A 55 10.24 7.72 -0.36
C ARG A 55 11.40 7.85 -1.36
N PRO A 56 11.15 7.98 -2.66
CA PRO A 56 12.17 8.25 -3.67
C PRO A 56 13.03 9.46 -3.29
N LYS A 57 14.35 9.33 -3.49
CA LYS A 57 15.30 10.41 -3.25
C LYS A 57 15.17 11.50 -4.32
N ILE A 58 15.64 12.70 -4.02
CA ILE A 58 15.68 13.83 -4.97
C ILE A 58 16.39 13.43 -6.28
N THR A 59 17.44 12.63 -6.17
CA THR A 59 18.17 12.10 -7.33
C THR A 59 17.32 11.23 -8.26
N ASP A 60 16.35 10.47 -7.72
CA ASP A 60 15.43 9.66 -8.51
C ASP A 60 14.27 10.50 -9.05
N LEU A 61 13.80 11.49 -8.28
CA LEU A 61 12.77 12.44 -8.70
C LEU A 61 13.22 13.29 -9.89
N LYS A 62 14.52 13.64 -9.96
CA LYS A 62 15.12 14.35 -11.11
C LYS A 62 15.19 13.50 -12.38
N LYS A 63 15.26 12.15 -12.25
CA LYS A 63 15.37 11.23 -13.40
C LYS A 63 14.06 10.98 -14.11
N VAL A 64 12.96 10.87 -13.34
CA VAL A 64 11.63 10.52 -13.82
C VAL A 64 10.61 11.22 -12.95
N LYS A 65 9.49 11.66 -13.53
CA LYS A 65 8.41 12.27 -12.77
C LYS A 65 7.70 11.24 -11.89
N HIS A 66 7.53 11.58 -10.61
CA HIS A 66 6.89 10.76 -9.60
C HIS A 66 5.64 11.47 -9.07
N HIS A 67 4.56 10.72 -8.88
CA HIS A 67 3.26 11.23 -8.46
C HIS A 67 2.77 10.52 -7.19
N LEU A 68 1.97 11.22 -6.40
CA LEU A 68 1.30 10.73 -5.20
C LEU A 68 2.26 10.25 -4.09
N TYR A 69 3.42 10.86 -4.00
CA TYR A 69 4.33 10.75 -2.86
C TYR A 69 4.22 12.00 -1.99
N GLY A 70 4.17 11.83 -0.67
CA GLY A 70 4.25 12.93 0.29
C GLY A 70 3.22 14.05 0.10
N PHE A 71 2.00 13.74 -0.30
CA PHE A 71 0.95 14.74 -0.55
C PHE A 71 -0.08 14.85 0.58
N GLN A 72 -0.11 13.86 1.49
CA GLN A 72 -1.11 13.74 2.54
C GLN A 72 -0.51 14.10 3.91
N SER A 73 -1.23 14.89 4.72
CA SER A 73 -0.83 15.13 6.11
C SER A 73 -1.08 13.91 6.99
N VAL A 74 -0.19 13.66 7.95
CA VAL A 74 -0.33 12.60 8.97
C VAL A 74 -1.53 12.82 9.87
N ASN A 75 -2.02 14.05 10.00
CA ASN A 75 -3.18 14.42 10.83
C ASN A 75 -4.53 14.07 10.22
N SER A 76 -4.56 13.49 9.03
CA SER A 76 -5.82 13.22 8.35
C SER A 76 -5.97 11.77 7.90
N LYS A 77 -7.22 11.29 7.90
CA LYS A 77 -7.57 9.98 7.36
C LYS A 77 -7.54 10.02 5.84
N PHE A 78 -6.94 9.02 5.24
CA PHE A 78 -6.92 8.86 3.80
C PHE A 78 -7.33 7.43 3.42
N SER A 79 -8.33 7.31 2.56
CA SER A 79 -8.91 6.02 2.19
C SER A 79 -8.40 5.53 0.83
N VAL A 80 -8.49 4.20 0.61
CA VAL A 80 -8.21 3.60 -0.69
C VAL A 80 -9.09 4.17 -1.81
N GLY A 81 -10.33 4.55 -1.52
CA GLY A 81 -11.22 5.17 -2.51
C GLY A 81 -10.75 6.57 -2.94
N GLN A 82 -10.26 7.37 -1.99
CA GLN A 82 -9.66 8.67 -2.30
C GLN A 82 -8.36 8.51 -3.10
N TRP A 83 -7.54 7.50 -2.74
CA TRP A 83 -6.33 7.16 -3.49
C TRP A 83 -6.67 6.77 -4.94
N LEU A 84 -7.65 5.87 -5.14
CA LEU A 84 -8.06 5.40 -6.47
C LEU A 84 -8.52 6.55 -7.37
N LYS A 85 -9.31 7.49 -6.83
CA LYS A 85 -9.72 8.70 -7.57
C LYS A 85 -8.52 9.54 -8.03
N LYS A 86 -7.52 9.74 -7.15
CA LYS A 86 -6.30 10.47 -7.50
C LYS A 86 -5.47 9.73 -8.53
N VAL A 87 -5.32 8.40 -8.40
CA VAL A 87 -4.60 7.56 -9.38
C VAL A 87 -5.26 7.64 -10.74
N LYS A 88 -6.59 7.52 -10.82
CA LYS A 88 -7.34 7.63 -12.08
C LYS A 88 -7.08 8.95 -12.78
N LYS A 89 -7.21 10.09 -12.07
CA LYS A 89 -6.91 11.41 -12.61
C LYS A 89 -5.46 11.51 -13.08
N CYS A 90 -4.52 11.01 -12.28
CA CYS A 90 -3.09 11.04 -12.60
C CYS A 90 -2.77 10.20 -13.83
N ALA A 91 -3.26 8.95 -13.91
CA ALA A 91 -3.03 8.04 -15.03
C ALA A 91 -3.59 8.63 -16.34
N ILE A 92 -4.81 9.17 -16.34
CA ILE A 92 -5.40 9.83 -17.51
C ILE A 92 -4.53 11.00 -17.97
N ASN A 93 -4.03 11.82 -17.05
CA ASN A 93 -3.19 12.98 -17.39
C ASN A 93 -1.82 12.55 -17.97
N ILE A 94 -1.26 11.44 -17.51
CA ILE A 94 -0.01 10.87 -18.04
C ILE A 94 -0.24 10.36 -19.47
N ILE A 95 -1.32 9.60 -19.68
CA ILE A 95 -1.68 9.05 -20.99
C ILE A 95 -1.95 10.16 -22.01
N LYS A 96 -2.66 11.23 -21.62
CA LYS A 96 -2.89 12.39 -22.50
C LYS A 96 -1.61 13.08 -22.98
N LYS A 97 -0.49 12.89 -22.24
CA LYS A 97 0.85 13.38 -22.63
C LYS A 97 1.63 12.39 -23.49
N GLY A 98 1.02 11.31 -23.96
CA GLY A 98 1.70 10.25 -24.71
C GLY A 98 2.66 9.43 -23.87
N LYS A 99 2.49 9.41 -22.53
CA LYS A 99 3.36 8.69 -21.60
C LYS A 99 2.67 7.51 -20.94
N VAL A 100 3.45 6.57 -20.40
CA VAL A 100 2.95 5.35 -19.76
C VAL A 100 2.91 5.53 -18.23
N PRO A 101 1.74 5.43 -17.58
CA PRO A 101 1.66 5.43 -16.11
C PRO A 101 2.14 4.08 -15.56
N ILE A 102 3.06 4.14 -14.58
CA ILE A 102 3.64 2.99 -13.90
C ILE A 102 3.31 3.09 -12.41
N LEU A 103 2.40 2.25 -11.93
CA LEU A 103 2.03 2.18 -10.52
C LEU A 103 3.01 1.28 -9.77
N VAL A 104 3.67 1.82 -8.73
CA VAL A 104 4.73 1.12 -8.01
C VAL A 104 4.47 1.13 -6.51
N GLY A 105 4.44 -0.04 -5.89
CA GLY A 105 4.25 -0.10 -4.44
C GLY A 105 4.17 -1.51 -3.86
N GLY A 106 3.81 -1.57 -2.58
CA GLY A 106 3.64 -2.82 -1.84
C GLY A 106 2.26 -2.97 -1.19
N THR A 107 1.35 -2.01 -1.39
CA THR A 107 0.02 -2.04 -0.77
C THR A 107 -0.95 -2.84 -1.64
N GLY A 108 -1.13 -4.12 -1.30
CA GLY A 108 -1.97 -5.04 -2.07
C GLY A 108 -3.39 -4.51 -2.34
N LEU A 109 -4.03 -3.92 -1.32
CA LEU A 109 -5.38 -3.35 -1.48
C LEU A 109 -5.45 -2.24 -2.53
N TYR A 110 -4.37 -1.47 -2.73
CA TYR A 110 -4.30 -0.46 -3.78
C TYR A 110 -4.33 -1.11 -5.17
N PHE A 111 -3.53 -2.15 -5.36
CA PHE A 111 -3.52 -2.89 -6.62
C PHE A 111 -4.87 -3.59 -6.86
N LYS A 112 -5.47 -4.22 -5.84
CA LYS A 112 -6.81 -4.80 -5.97
C LYS A 112 -7.85 -3.75 -6.38
N ALA A 113 -7.77 -2.54 -5.84
CA ALA A 113 -8.65 -1.45 -6.21
C ALA A 113 -8.51 -1.05 -7.70
N VAL A 114 -7.30 -1.12 -8.26
CA VAL A 114 -7.05 -0.86 -9.68
C VAL A 114 -7.51 -2.02 -10.56
N THR A 115 -7.21 -3.27 -10.20
CA THR A 115 -7.48 -4.44 -11.05
C THR A 115 -8.93 -4.92 -10.97
N SER A 116 -9.51 -4.93 -9.77
CA SER A 116 -10.85 -5.47 -9.50
C SER A 116 -11.88 -4.38 -9.16
N GLY A 117 -11.42 -3.16 -8.84
CA GLY A 117 -12.28 -2.06 -8.40
C GLY A 117 -12.56 -2.07 -6.89
N LEU A 118 -13.44 -1.16 -6.48
CA LEU A 118 -13.93 -1.04 -5.11
C LEU A 118 -15.46 -1.06 -5.09
N SER A 119 -16.02 -1.74 -4.11
CA SER A 119 -17.48 -1.74 -3.88
C SER A 119 -17.98 -0.32 -3.63
N ARG A 120 -19.03 0.07 -4.34
CA ARG A 120 -19.65 1.41 -4.26
C ARG A 120 -20.56 1.57 -3.04
N ILE A 121 -20.03 1.21 -1.86
CA ILE A 121 -20.76 1.33 -0.61
C ILE A 121 -21.00 2.81 -0.29
N PRO A 122 -22.24 3.22 0.05
CA PRO A 122 -22.54 4.59 0.45
C PRO A 122 -21.65 5.09 1.59
N LYS A 123 -21.39 6.40 1.61
CA LYS A 123 -20.57 7.01 2.67
C LYS A 123 -21.29 6.90 4.02
N ILE A 124 -20.68 6.21 4.97
CA ILE A 124 -21.13 6.15 6.36
C ILE A 124 -20.43 7.27 7.13
N SER A 125 -21.20 8.13 7.79
CA SER A 125 -20.66 9.29 8.54
C SER A 125 -19.79 8.87 9.71
N ASN A 126 -18.90 9.75 10.16
CA ASN A 126 -18.02 9.47 11.30
C ASN A 126 -18.83 9.19 12.57
N ASN A 127 -19.90 9.96 12.85
CA ASN A 127 -20.75 9.75 14.03
C ASN A 127 -21.36 8.33 14.07
N LYS A 128 -21.81 7.82 12.91
CA LYS A 128 -22.33 6.44 12.79
C LYS A 128 -21.23 5.40 13.07
N ARG A 129 -20.01 5.64 12.60
CA ARG A 129 -18.86 4.75 12.86
C ARG A 129 -18.42 4.79 14.33
N GLU A 130 -18.42 5.95 14.95
CA GLU A 130 -18.11 6.11 16.38
C GLU A 130 -19.16 5.42 17.24
N ALA A 131 -20.45 5.53 16.89
CA ALA A 131 -21.51 4.80 17.60
C ALA A 131 -21.30 3.28 17.53
N VAL A 132 -20.90 2.74 16.36
CA VAL A 132 -20.55 1.31 16.23
C VAL A 132 -19.33 0.96 17.07
N LYS A 133 -18.31 1.82 17.07
CA LYS A 133 -17.10 1.60 17.87
C LYS A 133 -17.43 1.60 19.36
N LYS A 134 -18.26 2.52 19.87
CA LYS A 134 -18.70 2.53 21.28
C LYS A 134 -19.39 1.23 21.67
N ILE A 135 -20.24 0.67 20.79
CA ILE A 135 -20.85 -0.64 21.04
C ILE A 135 -19.78 -1.74 21.14
N TYR A 136 -18.83 -1.77 20.19
CA TYR A 136 -17.72 -2.72 20.21
C TYR A 136 -16.89 -2.63 21.50
N ASP A 137 -16.52 -1.42 21.90
CA ASP A 137 -15.71 -1.18 23.10
C ASP A 137 -16.48 -1.60 24.39
N LYS A 138 -17.83 -1.42 24.41
CA LYS A 138 -18.69 -1.81 25.55
C LYS A 138 -18.84 -3.34 25.72
N ILE A 139 -19.05 -4.07 24.63
CA ILE A 139 -19.40 -5.51 24.72
C ILE A 139 -18.23 -6.46 24.42
N GLY A 140 -17.10 -5.91 23.94
CA GLY A 140 -15.90 -6.64 23.60
C GLY A 140 -15.99 -7.44 22.29
N TYR A 141 -14.85 -7.88 21.79
CA TYR A 141 -14.72 -8.44 20.45
C TYR A 141 -15.51 -9.74 20.23
N LYS A 142 -15.56 -10.65 21.21
CA LYS A 142 -16.27 -11.93 21.07
C LYS A 142 -17.78 -11.75 20.93
N LYS A 143 -18.38 -10.95 21.84
CA LYS A 143 -19.83 -10.66 21.80
C LYS A 143 -20.18 -9.84 20.55
N PHE A 144 -19.33 -8.89 20.18
CA PHE A 144 -19.58 -8.08 18.98
C PHE A 144 -19.49 -8.91 17.69
N TYR A 145 -18.56 -9.87 17.60
CA TYR A 145 -18.49 -10.80 16.47
C TYR A 145 -19.74 -11.67 16.38
N LYS A 146 -20.23 -12.22 17.49
CA LYS A 146 -21.53 -12.95 17.50
C LYS A 146 -22.65 -12.07 16.97
N LYS A 147 -22.72 -10.80 17.40
CA LYS A 147 -23.71 -9.83 16.91
C LYS A 147 -23.59 -9.55 15.41
N LEU A 148 -22.35 -9.47 14.87
CA LEU A 148 -22.15 -9.36 13.43
C LEU A 148 -22.70 -10.58 12.70
N ILE A 149 -22.35 -11.80 13.12
CA ILE A 149 -22.77 -13.03 12.44
C ILE A 149 -24.28 -13.22 12.48
N SER A 150 -24.95 -12.88 13.61
CA SER A 150 -26.40 -12.90 13.70
C SER A 150 -27.07 -11.92 12.72
N SER A 151 -26.48 -10.72 12.52
CA SER A 151 -27.04 -9.72 11.60
C SER A 151 -26.62 -9.90 10.13
N ASP A 152 -25.49 -10.54 9.89
CA ASP A 152 -24.92 -10.81 8.56
C ASP A 152 -24.23 -12.17 8.51
N PRO A 153 -25.00 -13.27 8.31
CA PRO A 153 -24.45 -14.62 8.25
C PRO A 153 -23.42 -14.83 7.14
N LEU A 154 -23.42 -14.01 6.08
CA LEU A 154 -22.42 -14.06 5.00
C LEU A 154 -20.99 -13.75 5.47
N CYS A 155 -20.83 -13.18 6.66
CA CYS A 155 -19.52 -12.92 7.28
C CYS A 155 -18.92 -14.15 7.97
N LYS A 156 -19.75 -15.18 8.28
CA LYS A 156 -19.28 -16.41 8.93
C LYS A 156 -18.20 -17.08 8.08
N ASN A 157 -17.13 -17.53 8.70
CA ASN A 157 -15.97 -18.17 8.07
C ASN A 157 -15.17 -17.30 7.07
N LYS A 158 -15.58 -16.04 6.83
CA LYS A 158 -14.88 -15.10 5.93
C LYS A 158 -14.16 -13.99 6.68
N ILE A 159 -14.57 -13.70 7.91
CA ILE A 159 -13.94 -12.71 8.78
C ILE A 159 -13.59 -13.39 10.09
N LEU A 160 -12.34 -13.29 10.51
CA LEU A 160 -11.91 -13.80 11.83
C LEU A 160 -12.41 -12.83 12.92
N ALA A 161 -12.85 -13.38 14.05
CA ALA A 161 -13.29 -12.57 15.19
C ALA A 161 -12.22 -11.61 15.72
N SER A 162 -10.95 -11.98 15.57
CA SER A 162 -9.78 -11.15 15.95
C SER A 162 -9.47 -10.01 14.98
N ASP A 163 -10.03 -10.00 13.75
CA ASP A 163 -9.84 -8.92 12.80
C ASP A 163 -10.82 -7.78 13.06
N THR A 164 -10.54 -7.02 14.12
CA THR A 164 -11.37 -5.90 14.58
C THR A 164 -11.76 -4.93 13.45
N GLN A 165 -10.82 -4.61 12.56
CA GLN A 165 -11.11 -3.66 11.47
C GLN A 165 -12.16 -4.18 10.50
N ARG A 166 -12.06 -5.44 10.09
CA ARG A 166 -13.02 -6.06 9.18
C ARG A 166 -14.36 -6.31 9.86
N VAL A 167 -14.35 -6.74 11.11
CA VAL A 167 -15.55 -6.95 11.92
C VAL A 167 -16.35 -5.65 12.06
N LEU A 168 -15.70 -4.57 12.50
CA LEU A 168 -16.33 -3.25 12.60
C LEU A 168 -16.89 -2.79 11.25
N ARG A 169 -16.08 -2.90 10.18
CA ARG A 169 -16.48 -2.44 8.85
C ARG A 169 -17.66 -3.23 8.29
N ALA A 170 -17.68 -4.54 8.45
CA ALA A 170 -18.80 -5.38 7.99
C ALA A 170 -20.08 -5.02 8.73
N PHE A 171 -20.01 -4.85 10.06
CA PHE A 171 -21.16 -4.46 10.88
C PHE A 171 -21.68 -3.06 10.52
N GLU A 172 -20.79 -2.06 10.34
CA GLU A 172 -21.16 -0.73 9.84
C GLU A 172 -21.94 -0.81 8.54
N VAL A 173 -21.39 -1.55 7.56
CA VAL A 173 -22.01 -1.67 6.23
C VAL A 173 -23.38 -2.32 6.34
N LYS A 174 -23.52 -3.47 7.00
CA LYS A 174 -24.80 -4.17 7.16
C LYS A 174 -25.82 -3.30 7.87
N ARG A 175 -25.42 -2.65 8.99
CA ARG A 175 -26.34 -1.83 9.80
C ARG A 175 -26.88 -0.63 9.03
N PHE A 176 -26.05 0.07 8.27
CA PHE A 176 -26.45 1.34 7.64
C PHE A 176 -26.83 1.24 6.17
N THR A 177 -26.57 0.10 5.51
CA THR A 177 -26.97 -0.12 4.10
C THR A 177 -27.93 -1.28 3.92
N LYS A 178 -28.21 -2.03 5.00
CA LYS A 178 -29.04 -3.25 5.01
C LYS A 178 -28.47 -4.41 4.16
N LYS A 179 -27.40 -4.17 3.41
CA LYS A 179 -26.71 -5.17 2.56
C LYS A 179 -25.39 -5.59 3.17
N SER A 180 -25.01 -6.85 3.00
CA SER A 180 -23.67 -7.34 3.38
C SER A 180 -22.58 -6.66 2.59
N ILE A 181 -21.39 -6.52 3.21
CA ILE A 181 -20.20 -6.08 2.49
C ILE A 181 -19.84 -7.03 1.32
N TYR A 182 -20.22 -8.30 1.41
CA TYR A 182 -20.02 -9.31 0.37
C TYR A 182 -21.03 -9.18 -0.77
N GLU A 183 -22.27 -8.75 -0.48
CA GLU A 183 -23.26 -8.43 -1.51
C GLU A 183 -22.83 -7.20 -2.33
N TRP A 184 -22.31 -6.16 -1.64
CA TRP A 184 -21.72 -5.00 -2.33
C TRP A 184 -20.51 -5.36 -3.20
N ALA A 185 -19.75 -6.39 -2.81
CA ALA A 185 -18.56 -6.83 -3.55
C ALA A 185 -18.88 -7.56 -4.86
N LYS A 186 -20.05 -8.22 -4.98
CA LYS A 186 -20.43 -9.02 -6.17
C LYS A 186 -20.41 -8.21 -7.47
N ASN A 187 -20.84 -6.95 -7.43
CA ASN A 187 -20.99 -6.08 -8.60
C ASN A 187 -19.84 -5.06 -8.74
N THR A 188 -18.68 -5.39 -8.19
CA THR A 188 -17.52 -4.50 -8.27
C THR A 188 -16.86 -4.62 -9.64
N LYS A 189 -16.64 -3.48 -10.30
CA LYS A 189 -15.94 -3.40 -11.59
C LYS A 189 -14.77 -2.41 -11.48
N SER A 190 -13.65 -2.73 -12.13
CA SER A 190 -12.51 -1.83 -12.20
C SER A 190 -12.83 -0.60 -13.05
N ASP A 191 -12.37 0.57 -12.59
CA ASP A 191 -12.36 1.80 -13.40
C ASP A 191 -11.34 1.74 -14.55
N PHE A 192 -10.48 0.73 -14.55
CA PHE A 192 -9.42 0.52 -15.55
C PHE A 192 -9.67 -0.69 -16.45
N LYS A 193 -10.90 -1.21 -16.51
CA LYS A 193 -11.24 -2.40 -17.30
C LYS A 193 -10.95 -2.26 -18.80
N GLU A 194 -10.95 -1.03 -19.33
CA GLU A 194 -10.72 -0.70 -20.74
C GLU A 194 -9.25 -0.36 -21.06
N TYR A 195 -8.37 -0.52 -20.07
CA TYR A 195 -6.95 -0.27 -20.22
C TYR A 195 -6.19 -1.59 -20.39
N ASP A 196 -5.12 -1.59 -21.18
CA ASP A 196 -4.14 -2.69 -21.19
C ASP A 196 -3.32 -2.62 -19.90
N VAL A 197 -3.71 -3.40 -18.89
CA VAL A 197 -3.09 -3.39 -17.57
C VAL A 197 -2.06 -4.51 -17.46
N ARG A 198 -0.77 -4.17 -17.60
CA ARG A 198 0.34 -5.11 -17.43
C ARG A 198 0.69 -5.24 -15.94
N LYS A 199 0.76 -6.47 -15.43
CA LYS A 199 0.84 -6.77 -14.00
C LYS A 199 2.11 -7.55 -13.69
N ILE A 200 3.04 -6.94 -12.96
CA ILE A 200 4.33 -7.54 -12.61
C ILE A 200 4.47 -7.61 -11.10
N TYR A 201 4.79 -8.79 -10.61
CA TYR A 201 5.15 -9.02 -9.21
C TYR A 201 6.63 -9.35 -9.10
N LEU A 202 7.39 -8.48 -8.43
CA LEU A 202 8.81 -8.67 -8.22
C LEU A 202 9.04 -9.60 -7.02
N ASN A 203 9.37 -10.84 -7.32
CA ASN A 203 9.77 -11.84 -6.33
C ASN A 203 11.25 -11.68 -5.95
N ILE A 204 11.57 -12.07 -4.72
CA ILE A 204 12.94 -12.11 -4.22
C ILE A 204 13.07 -13.33 -3.29
N PRO A 205 14.14 -14.15 -3.38
CA PRO A 205 14.42 -15.21 -2.43
C PRO A 205 14.45 -14.69 -1.00
N ARG A 206 13.89 -15.46 -0.07
CA ARG A 206 13.72 -15.03 1.33
C ARG A 206 15.03 -14.58 1.98
N GLU A 207 16.09 -15.34 1.81
CA GLU A 207 17.40 -15.04 2.39
C GLU A 207 17.94 -13.70 1.91
N LYS A 208 17.92 -13.46 0.58
CA LYS A 208 18.33 -12.19 -0.01
C LYS A 208 17.44 -11.03 0.46
N LEU A 209 16.14 -11.28 0.68
CA LEU A 209 15.23 -10.27 1.22
C LEU A 209 15.58 -9.88 2.65
N LEU A 210 15.92 -10.86 3.50
CA LEU A 210 16.31 -10.60 4.90
C LEU A 210 17.57 -9.74 4.99
N ILE A 211 18.58 -10.03 4.17
CA ILE A 211 19.82 -9.23 4.08
C ILE A 211 19.47 -7.79 3.66
N LYS A 212 18.72 -7.62 2.58
CA LYS A 212 18.31 -6.28 2.10
C LYS A 212 17.47 -5.50 3.09
N ILE A 213 16.64 -6.15 3.89
CA ILE A 213 15.88 -5.51 4.97
C ILE A 213 16.83 -5.01 6.04
N ASN A 214 17.77 -5.84 6.49
CA ASN A 214 18.76 -5.47 7.52
C ASN A 214 19.60 -4.27 7.07
N ASP A 215 20.19 -4.33 5.88
CA ASP A 215 21.02 -3.26 5.34
C ASP A 215 20.25 -1.95 5.19
N ARG A 216 19.01 -2.04 4.71
CA ARG A 216 18.12 -0.88 4.61
C ARG A 216 17.80 -0.29 5.99
N THR A 217 17.49 -1.11 6.98
CA THR A 217 17.19 -0.66 8.33
C THR A 217 18.38 0.05 8.95
N LYS A 218 19.57 -0.56 8.90
CA LYS A 218 20.82 0.06 9.38
C LYS A 218 21.06 1.41 8.71
N LYS A 219 20.92 1.48 7.37
CA LYS A 219 21.13 2.72 6.62
C LYS A 219 20.11 3.82 6.97
N ILE A 220 18.86 3.48 7.19
CA ILE A 220 17.81 4.46 7.56
C ILE A 220 18.03 4.98 8.98
N LEU A 221 18.32 4.10 9.93
CA LEU A 221 18.48 4.48 11.33
C LEU A 221 19.83 5.18 11.61
N ALA A 222 20.86 4.95 10.82
CA ALA A 222 22.13 5.69 10.88
C ALA A 222 21.98 7.15 10.39
N ASP A 223 20.93 7.47 9.64
CA ASP A 223 20.69 8.84 9.17
C ASP A 223 20.07 9.68 10.30
N GLN A 224 20.83 10.61 10.87
CA GLN A 224 20.37 11.53 11.91
C GLN A 224 19.11 12.31 11.51
N LYS A 225 18.94 12.59 10.21
CA LYS A 225 17.74 13.24 9.68
C LYS A 225 16.50 12.37 9.86
N CYS A 226 16.64 11.02 9.82
CA CYS A 226 15.54 10.10 10.10
C CYS A 226 15.08 10.19 11.55
N LEU A 227 15.99 10.20 12.50
CA LEU A 227 15.68 10.35 13.93
C LEU A 227 15.01 11.69 14.21
N LYS A 228 15.53 12.79 13.63
CA LYS A 228 14.92 14.12 13.70
C LYS A 228 13.51 14.16 13.08
N GLU A 229 13.32 13.51 11.92
CA GLU A 229 12.01 13.38 11.25
C GLU A 229 10.98 12.73 12.18
N VAL A 230 11.35 11.63 12.85
CA VAL A 230 10.47 10.94 13.81
C VAL A 230 10.23 11.77 15.07
N LYS A 231 11.25 12.45 15.60
CA LYS A 231 11.07 13.37 16.76
C LYS A 231 10.05 14.46 16.43
N ASN A 232 10.17 15.08 15.25
CA ASN A 232 9.20 16.08 14.79
C ASN A 232 7.80 15.49 14.62
N PHE A 233 7.68 14.28 14.06
CA PHE A 233 6.40 13.58 13.94
C PHE A 233 5.75 13.32 15.31
N LEU A 234 6.51 12.89 16.30
CA LEU A 234 6.00 12.63 17.66
C LEU A 234 5.49 13.91 18.33
N ASN A 235 6.14 15.04 18.09
CA ASN A 235 5.72 16.35 18.60
C ASN A 235 4.39 16.84 18.01
N LEU A 236 3.94 16.30 16.87
CA LEU A 236 2.63 16.63 16.29
C LEU A 236 1.45 16.07 17.11
N ASN A 237 1.69 15.20 18.08
CA ASN A 237 0.69 14.62 18.99
C ASN A 237 -0.56 14.08 18.23
N ILE A 238 -0.37 13.44 17.08
CA ILE A 238 -1.47 12.96 16.25
C ILE A 238 -2.29 11.89 16.97
N ILE A 239 -3.59 11.87 16.68
CA ILE A 239 -4.53 10.91 17.27
C ILE A 239 -4.04 9.46 17.03
N LYS A 240 -3.95 8.65 18.11
CA LYS A 240 -3.43 7.27 18.07
C LYS A 240 -4.08 6.37 17.00
N SER A 241 -5.34 6.60 16.66
CA SER A 241 -6.08 5.81 15.66
C SER A 241 -5.73 6.13 14.21
N LEU A 242 -4.96 7.19 13.94
CA LEU A 242 -4.58 7.56 12.57
C LEU A 242 -3.59 6.56 11.95
N PRO A 243 -3.76 6.24 10.65
CA PRO A 243 -2.95 5.24 9.97
C PRO A 243 -1.44 5.54 9.96
N ALA A 244 -1.05 6.82 10.00
CA ALA A 244 0.36 7.23 10.03
C ALA A 244 1.14 6.64 11.22
N ASN A 245 0.48 6.44 12.38
CA ASN A 245 1.10 5.78 13.54
C ASN A 245 1.53 4.32 13.29
N LYS A 246 1.05 3.70 12.19
CA LYS A 246 1.39 2.33 11.80
C LYS A 246 2.66 2.23 10.94
N ILE A 247 3.31 3.36 10.65
CA ILE A 247 4.59 3.35 9.93
C ILE A 247 5.63 2.64 10.81
N ILE A 248 6.25 1.61 10.26
CA ILE A 248 7.27 0.82 10.97
C ILE A 248 8.46 1.72 11.30
N GLY A 249 8.90 1.68 12.53
CA GLY A 249 10.00 2.49 13.06
C GLY A 249 9.53 3.60 14.01
N ILE A 250 8.31 4.14 13.86
CA ILE A 250 7.82 5.23 14.73
C ILE A 250 7.78 4.80 16.21
N THR A 251 7.10 3.70 16.49
CA THR A 251 6.97 3.18 17.87
C THR A 251 8.33 2.73 18.42
N GLU A 252 9.16 2.14 17.58
CA GLU A 252 10.48 1.64 17.95
C GLU A 252 11.42 2.81 18.28
N ILE A 253 11.47 3.84 17.42
CA ILE A 253 12.31 5.04 17.65
C ILE A 253 11.79 5.82 18.86
N LYS A 254 10.47 5.91 19.05
CA LYS A 254 9.90 6.50 20.26
C LYS A 254 10.42 5.79 21.53
N SER A 255 10.35 4.45 21.56
CA SER A 255 10.84 3.64 22.67
C SER A 255 12.35 3.80 22.93
N PHE A 256 13.13 4.02 21.87
CA PHE A 256 14.56 4.35 21.97
C PHE A 256 14.78 5.74 22.56
N PHE A 257 14.05 6.76 22.14
CA PHE A 257 14.13 8.11 22.74
C PHE A 257 13.74 8.15 24.22
N GLU A 258 12.85 7.26 24.65
CA GLU A 258 12.43 7.10 26.04
C GLU A 258 13.37 6.20 26.85
N GLY A 259 14.51 5.78 26.31
CA GLY A 259 15.51 4.96 27.02
C GLY A 259 15.08 3.50 27.25
N ARG A 260 13.94 3.05 26.70
CA ARG A 260 13.40 1.70 26.93
C ARG A 260 14.06 0.60 26.10
N GLN A 261 14.96 0.96 25.19
CA GLN A 261 15.73 0.03 24.39
C GLN A 261 17.04 0.64 23.90
N THR A 262 18.04 -0.21 23.71
CA THR A 262 19.33 0.18 23.14
C THR A 262 19.20 0.40 21.63
N TYR A 263 20.18 1.05 21.01
CA TYR A 263 20.23 1.21 19.56
C TYR A 263 20.30 -0.14 18.80
N LYS A 264 20.98 -1.14 19.35
CA LYS A 264 21.02 -2.50 18.80
C LYS A 264 19.63 -3.14 18.80
N GLN A 265 18.89 -3.02 19.90
CA GLN A 265 17.51 -3.49 20.02
C GLN A 265 16.56 -2.73 19.08
N LEU A 266 16.74 -1.41 18.89
CA LEU A 266 15.97 -0.63 17.92
C LEU A 266 16.12 -1.20 16.50
N ILE A 267 17.35 -1.45 16.04
CA ILE A 267 17.60 -2.05 14.72
C ILE A 267 16.88 -3.40 14.59
N GLU A 268 17.02 -4.28 15.60
CA GLU A 268 16.41 -5.59 15.54
C GLU A 268 14.88 -5.53 15.55
N ASN A 269 14.26 -4.70 16.39
CA ASN A 269 12.82 -4.54 16.47
C ASN A 269 12.22 -4.00 15.15
N VAL A 270 12.88 -3.03 14.51
CA VAL A 270 12.48 -2.52 13.20
C VAL A 270 12.63 -3.62 12.13
N ASN A 271 13.71 -4.41 12.18
CA ASN A 271 13.92 -5.55 11.29
C ASN A 271 12.82 -6.60 11.43
N ILE A 272 12.47 -6.99 12.66
CA ILE A 272 11.39 -7.97 12.94
C ILE A 272 10.08 -7.48 12.33
N LYS A 273 9.67 -6.24 12.59
CA LYS A 273 8.42 -5.68 12.05
C LYS A 273 8.45 -5.56 10.53
N THR A 274 9.58 -5.21 9.95
CA THR A 274 9.75 -5.12 8.50
C THR A 274 9.70 -6.48 7.83
N ARG A 275 10.32 -7.51 8.41
CA ARG A 275 10.22 -8.92 7.98
C ARG A 275 8.78 -9.43 8.03
N GLN A 276 8.06 -9.15 9.12
CA GLN A 276 6.63 -9.49 9.25
C GLN A 276 5.78 -8.78 8.19
N TYR A 277 6.07 -7.51 7.91
CA TYR A 277 5.36 -6.76 6.87
C TYR A 277 5.63 -7.34 5.49
N ALA A 278 6.88 -7.62 5.14
CA ALA A 278 7.24 -8.28 3.89
C ALA A 278 6.57 -9.65 3.72
N LYS A 279 6.50 -10.45 4.81
CA LYS A 279 5.76 -11.73 4.83
C LYS A 279 4.28 -11.52 4.52
N ARG A 280 3.63 -10.53 5.15
CA ARG A 280 2.23 -10.20 4.88
C ARG A 280 2.00 -9.79 3.42
N GLN A 281 2.89 -8.98 2.84
CA GLN A 281 2.81 -8.60 1.42
C GLN A 281 2.91 -9.82 0.50
N SER A 282 3.87 -10.71 0.74
CA SER A 282 4.06 -11.95 -0.05
C SER A 282 2.90 -12.92 0.10
N THR A 283 2.35 -13.10 1.31
CA THR A 283 1.19 -13.96 1.56
C THR A 283 -0.05 -13.40 0.84
N TRP A 284 -0.26 -12.08 0.95
CA TRP A 284 -1.38 -11.42 0.28
C TRP A 284 -1.30 -11.58 -1.25
N SER A 285 -0.11 -11.44 -1.81
CA SER A 285 0.08 -11.56 -3.27
C SER A 285 -0.18 -12.98 -3.78
N ARG A 286 0.13 -14.02 -3.01
CA ARG A 286 -0.18 -15.41 -3.39
C ARG A 286 -1.69 -15.65 -3.54
N GLY A 287 -2.50 -15.03 -2.68
CA GLY A 287 -3.96 -15.22 -2.72
C GLY A 287 -4.72 -14.23 -3.64
N HIS A 288 -4.10 -13.11 -4.07
CA HIS A 288 -4.82 -12.04 -4.75
C HIS A 288 -4.14 -11.52 -6.02
N MET A 289 -2.97 -12.04 -6.36
CA MET A 289 -2.20 -11.66 -7.55
C MET A 289 -1.76 -12.92 -8.30
N THR A 290 -2.69 -13.83 -8.54
CA THR A 290 -2.43 -15.13 -9.19
C THR A 290 -2.15 -14.99 -10.68
N ASP A 291 -2.76 -13.99 -11.30
CA ASP A 291 -2.63 -13.63 -12.73
C ASP A 291 -1.49 -12.64 -13.03
N TRP A 292 -0.62 -12.38 -12.04
CA TRP A 292 0.51 -11.48 -12.20
C TRP A 292 1.75 -12.22 -12.69
N VAL A 293 2.46 -11.65 -13.66
CA VAL A 293 3.76 -12.16 -14.09
C VAL A 293 4.76 -12.03 -12.95
N ARG A 294 5.26 -13.18 -12.48
CA ARG A 294 6.25 -13.22 -11.37
C ARG A 294 7.66 -13.20 -11.93
N VAL A 295 8.42 -12.19 -11.53
CA VAL A 295 9.80 -12.00 -11.97
C VAL A 295 10.73 -12.02 -10.75
N TYR A 296 11.85 -12.78 -10.84
CA TYR A 296 12.80 -12.93 -9.74
C TYR A 296 13.93 -11.91 -9.84
N SER A 297 14.25 -11.22 -8.76
CA SER A 297 15.22 -10.11 -8.72
C SER A 297 16.68 -10.52 -8.51
N ASP A 298 17.03 -11.77 -8.73
CA ASP A 298 18.34 -12.35 -8.41
C ASP A 298 19.37 -12.28 -9.55
N LYS A 299 18.94 -12.05 -10.79
CA LYS A 299 19.84 -11.90 -11.97
C LYS A 299 19.50 -10.61 -12.71
N SER A 300 20.33 -9.58 -12.52
CA SER A 300 20.02 -8.20 -12.93
C SER A 300 19.90 -7.95 -14.44
N SER A 301 20.73 -8.57 -15.29
CA SER A 301 20.71 -8.32 -16.73
C SER A 301 19.49 -8.93 -17.43
N ASN A 302 19.11 -10.16 -17.07
CA ASN A 302 17.96 -10.84 -17.66
C ASN A 302 16.62 -10.35 -17.10
N LEU A 303 16.60 -9.87 -15.85
CA LEU A 303 15.39 -9.34 -15.22
C LEU A 303 14.79 -8.18 -16.00
N PHE A 304 15.61 -7.19 -16.35
CA PHE A 304 15.12 -6.00 -17.05
C PHE A 304 14.65 -6.32 -18.47
N LYS A 305 15.38 -7.18 -19.21
CA LYS A 305 14.96 -7.66 -20.54
C LYS A 305 13.62 -8.40 -20.47
N LYS A 306 13.44 -9.29 -19.47
CA LYS A 306 12.18 -10.02 -19.27
C LYS A 306 11.03 -9.06 -18.99
N ILE A 307 11.22 -8.07 -18.12
CA ILE A 307 10.18 -7.10 -17.83
C ILE A 307 9.85 -6.23 -19.03
N LEU A 308 10.84 -5.81 -19.83
CA LEU A 308 10.58 -5.08 -21.07
C LEU A 308 9.71 -5.89 -22.02
N LYS A 309 10.01 -7.18 -22.21
CA LYS A 309 9.19 -8.07 -23.06
C LYS A 309 7.73 -8.17 -22.58
N GLU A 310 7.52 -8.19 -21.26
CA GLU A 310 6.15 -8.30 -20.68
C GLU A 310 5.35 -6.99 -20.77
N VAL A 311 6.01 -5.85 -20.95
CA VAL A 311 5.35 -4.53 -20.99
C VAL A 311 5.36 -3.89 -22.40
N SER A 312 6.12 -4.43 -23.34
CA SER A 312 6.02 -4.06 -24.76
C SER A 312 4.72 -4.58 -25.35
#